data_0c9459409aea6039ef989f2df80aa7b8
#
_entry.id   0c9459409aea6039ef989f2df80aa7b8
#
_cell.length_a   1.000
_cell.length_b   1.000
_cell.length_c   1.000
_cell.angle_alpha   90.00
_cell.angle_beta   90.00
_cell.angle_gamma   90.00
#
_symmetry.space_group_name_H-M   'P 1'
#
loop_
_entity.id
_entity.type
_entity.pdbx_description
1 polymer ?
#
loop_
_entity_poly.entity_id
_entity_poly.type
_entity_poly.pdbx_seq_one_letter_code
_entity_poly.pdbx_strand_id
1 'polypeptide(L)'
;MSKEIDWRKSVVYQIYPKSFNDTTGNGIGDINGIIEKLDYIKLLGVDYIWLTPVYESPMNDNGYDISNYLEINEDFGTMDDFEKLIKVAHQKDLKVMLDIVINHTSTEHEWFKEARKSKDNPYRDYYFFRSSEDGPPTNWHSKFGGNAWKYDSETDGYYLHLFDVSQADLNWDNPEVRQSLYRIVNHWIDFGVDGFRFDVINLISKGEFKDSDKIGKEFYTDGPRVHEFLHELNRQTFGNTDMMTIGEMSSTTIENCIKYTQPERQELNSVFNFHHLKVDYVDGEKWTNAKLDFHKLKEILMQWQRGIYDGGGWNAIFWCNHDQPRVVSRFGDDTSEEMRIQSAKMLAIALHMLQGTPYIYQGEEIGMTDPHFTSIAQYRDVESINAYHQLLSEGHAEADVLAILGQKSRDNSRTPMQWSDDVNAGFTAGKPWIDISENYHQVNVRQALQNKESIFYTYQKLIQLRHTHDIITYGDIVPRFMDHDHLFVYERHYKNQQWLVIANFSASAVDLPEGLAREGCVVIQTGTVENNTISGFGAIVIETNA
;
A
#
# COMPACT_ATOMS: atom_id res chain seq x y z
N MET A 1 15.48 -30.12 -7.05
CA MET A 1 15.27 -29.39 -5.80
C MET A 1 15.25 -27.90 -6.17
N SER A 2 14.08 -27.29 -6.28
CA SER A 2 13.95 -25.84 -6.37
C SER A 2 14.59 -25.27 -5.10
N LYS A 3 15.52 -24.33 -5.22
CA LYS A 3 15.99 -23.56 -4.07
C LYS A 3 14.76 -22.87 -3.50
N GLU A 4 14.39 -23.20 -2.27
CA GLU A 4 13.43 -22.45 -1.47
C GLU A 4 13.85 -20.98 -1.51
N ILE A 5 13.08 -20.14 -2.18
CA ILE A 5 13.40 -18.71 -2.29
C ILE A 5 12.96 -18.10 -0.96
N ASP A 6 13.90 -17.60 -0.18
CA ASP A 6 13.57 -16.83 1.01
C ASP A 6 12.75 -15.60 0.60
N TRP A 7 11.47 -15.58 0.98
CA TRP A 7 10.52 -14.53 0.67
C TRP A 7 11.02 -13.13 1.10
N ARG A 8 11.93 -13.05 2.08
CA ARG A 8 12.54 -11.78 2.51
C ARG A 8 13.35 -11.10 1.40
N LYS A 9 13.87 -11.86 0.45
CA LYS A 9 14.60 -11.34 -0.72
C LYS A 9 13.68 -10.87 -1.84
N SER A 10 12.41 -11.26 -1.79
CA SER A 10 11.45 -10.94 -2.84
C SER A 10 11.16 -9.45 -2.92
N VAL A 11 10.73 -9.03 -4.12
CA VAL A 11 10.19 -7.72 -4.42
C VAL A 11 8.78 -7.90 -4.96
N VAL A 12 7.84 -7.09 -4.50
CA VAL A 12 6.43 -7.16 -4.87
C VAL A 12 6.05 -5.97 -5.73
N TYR A 13 5.36 -6.22 -6.85
CA TYR A 13 4.77 -5.18 -7.69
C TYR A 13 3.27 -5.15 -7.46
N GLN A 14 2.76 -4.02 -6.97
CA GLN A 14 1.34 -3.84 -6.73
C GLN A 14 0.63 -3.40 -7.99
N ILE A 15 -0.41 -4.12 -8.35
CA ILE A 15 -1.34 -3.80 -9.44
C ILE A 15 -2.67 -3.33 -8.86
N TYR A 16 -3.16 -2.19 -9.33
CA TYR A 16 -4.53 -1.73 -9.17
C TYR A 16 -5.29 -2.09 -10.46
N PRO A 17 -5.98 -3.24 -10.51
CA PRO A 17 -6.50 -3.82 -11.76
C PRO A 17 -7.34 -2.84 -12.56
N LYS A 18 -8.22 -2.10 -11.91
CA LYS A 18 -9.13 -1.12 -12.51
C LYS A 18 -8.42 -0.09 -13.40
N SER A 19 -7.15 0.22 -13.10
CA SER A 19 -6.35 1.23 -13.78
C SER A 19 -5.07 0.66 -14.42
N PHE A 20 -4.97 -0.65 -14.66
CA PHE A 20 -3.74 -1.22 -15.15
C PHE A 20 -3.70 -1.33 -16.70
N ASN A 21 -4.59 -2.12 -17.29
CA ASN A 21 -4.72 -2.26 -18.75
C ASN A 21 -6.09 -2.83 -19.12
N ASP A 22 -6.82 -2.15 -20.01
CA ASP A 22 -8.17 -2.53 -20.43
C ASP A 22 -8.12 -3.19 -21.82
N THR A 23 -8.53 -4.45 -21.92
CA THR A 23 -8.60 -5.20 -23.17
C THR A 23 -9.99 -5.21 -23.81
N THR A 24 -11.01 -4.80 -23.08
CA THR A 24 -12.43 -4.82 -23.53
C THR A 24 -12.88 -3.51 -24.14
N GLY A 25 -12.20 -2.40 -23.83
CA GLY A 25 -12.56 -1.06 -24.26
C GLY A 25 -13.70 -0.42 -23.47
N ASN A 26 -14.02 -0.96 -22.27
CA ASN A 26 -15.04 -0.40 -21.39
C ASN A 26 -14.53 0.75 -20.48
N GLY A 27 -13.23 1.00 -20.51
CA GLY A 27 -12.56 2.03 -19.70
C GLY A 27 -12.08 1.55 -18.34
N ILE A 28 -12.22 0.28 -18.03
CA ILE A 28 -11.82 -0.37 -16.78
C ILE A 28 -10.78 -1.45 -17.11
N GLY A 29 -9.66 -1.46 -16.41
CA GLY A 29 -8.63 -2.49 -16.56
C GLY A 29 -9.14 -3.87 -16.13
N ASP A 30 -8.61 -4.92 -16.75
CA ASP A 30 -9.08 -6.28 -16.58
C ASP A 30 -7.95 -7.30 -16.40
N ILE A 31 -8.30 -8.54 -16.03
CA ILE A 31 -7.36 -9.63 -15.78
C ILE A 31 -6.59 -10.01 -17.05
N ASN A 32 -7.25 -10.02 -18.23
CA ASN A 32 -6.56 -10.27 -19.48
C ASN A 32 -5.55 -9.16 -19.80
N GLY A 33 -5.85 -7.91 -19.43
CA GLY A 33 -4.94 -6.79 -19.52
C GLY A 33 -3.70 -6.97 -18.63
N ILE A 34 -3.85 -7.55 -17.44
CA ILE A 34 -2.71 -7.91 -16.59
C ILE A 34 -1.88 -9.00 -17.28
N ILE A 35 -2.52 -10.04 -17.81
CA ILE A 35 -1.83 -11.15 -18.52
C ILE A 35 -0.97 -10.61 -19.68
N GLU A 36 -1.49 -9.67 -20.47
CA GLU A 36 -0.75 -9.04 -21.57
C GLU A 36 0.51 -8.30 -21.13
N LYS A 37 0.56 -7.82 -19.89
CA LYS A 37 1.68 -7.02 -19.35
C LYS A 37 2.64 -7.81 -18.45
N LEU A 38 2.44 -9.11 -18.27
CA LEU A 38 3.32 -9.94 -17.41
C LEU A 38 4.78 -9.96 -17.90
N ASP A 39 5.03 -9.85 -19.22
CA ASP A 39 6.40 -9.78 -19.73
C ASP A 39 7.10 -8.47 -19.33
N TYR A 40 6.38 -7.37 -19.29
CA TYR A 40 6.89 -6.10 -18.77
C TYR A 40 7.24 -6.19 -17.28
N ILE A 41 6.34 -6.77 -16.48
CA ILE A 41 6.55 -6.97 -15.05
C ILE A 41 7.76 -7.89 -14.81
N LYS A 42 7.86 -8.99 -15.56
CA LYS A 42 9.01 -9.90 -15.49
C LYS A 42 10.33 -9.21 -15.89
N LEU A 43 10.28 -8.34 -16.89
CA LEU A 43 11.44 -7.54 -17.31
C LEU A 43 11.93 -6.60 -16.19
N LEU A 44 11.02 -6.04 -15.39
CA LEU A 44 11.38 -5.23 -14.23
C LEU A 44 12.16 -6.05 -13.18
N GLY A 45 11.86 -7.35 -13.06
CA GLY A 45 12.61 -8.30 -12.24
C GLY A 45 11.97 -8.64 -10.89
N VAL A 46 10.74 -8.23 -10.64
CA VAL A 46 9.98 -8.56 -9.41
C VAL A 46 9.62 -10.04 -9.32
N ASP A 47 9.31 -10.49 -8.12
CA ASP A 47 9.01 -11.88 -7.80
C ASP A 47 7.51 -12.13 -7.63
N TYR A 48 6.79 -11.16 -7.11
CA TYR A 48 5.35 -11.22 -6.86
C TYR A 48 4.61 -10.09 -7.56
N ILE A 49 3.40 -10.38 -8.02
CA ILE A 49 2.38 -9.38 -8.29
C ILE A 49 1.34 -9.42 -7.18
N TRP A 50 1.01 -8.27 -6.61
CA TRP A 50 -0.09 -8.12 -5.66
C TRP A 50 -1.24 -7.40 -6.34
N LEU A 51 -2.41 -8.05 -6.40
CA LEU A 51 -3.64 -7.49 -6.94
C LEU A 51 -4.49 -6.93 -5.81
N THR A 52 -4.92 -5.66 -5.91
CA THR A 52 -6.02 -5.16 -5.08
C THR A 52 -7.29 -5.96 -5.38
N PRO A 53 -8.36 -5.89 -4.53
CA PRO A 53 -9.47 -6.84 -4.63
C PRO A 53 -10.08 -6.92 -6.03
N VAL A 54 -10.22 -8.14 -6.53
CA VAL A 54 -10.84 -8.47 -7.84
C VAL A 54 -12.15 -9.24 -7.70
N TYR A 55 -12.62 -9.42 -6.46
CA TYR A 55 -13.83 -10.16 -6.15
C TYR A 55 -15.09 -9.40 -6.55
N GLU A 56 -16.22 -10.13 -6.60
CA GLU A 56 -17.52 -9.52 -6.81
C GLU A 56 -17.81 -8.44 -5.74
N SER A 57 -18.12 -7.24 -6.19
CA SER A 57 -18.29 -6.05 -5.35
C SER A 57 -19.20 -5.04 -6.03
N PRO A 58 -20.04 -4.30 -5.27
CA PRO A 58 -20.74 -3.11 -5.77
C PRO A 58 -19.81 -1.95 -6.14
N MET A 59 -18.53 -2.03 -5.80
CA MET A 59 -17.50 -1.03 -6.11
C MET A 59 -17.70 0.34 -5.44
N ASN A 60 -18.42 0.42 -4.33
CA ASN A 60 -18.60 1.65 -3.56
C ASN A 60 -17.28 2.16 -2.99
N ASP A 61 -16.41 1.25 -2.56
CA ASP A 61 -15.02 1.54 -2.17
C ASP A 61 -14.03 0.80 -3.09
N ASN A 62 -14.30 0.84 -4.40
CA ASN A 62 -13.42 0.32 -5.45
C ASN A 62 -12.92 -1.13 -5.21
N GLY A 63 -13.80 -2.01 -4.73
CA GLY A 63 -13.54 -3.43 -4.55
C GLY A 63 -13.30 -3.85 -3.10
N TYR A 64 -13.06 -2.91 -2.18
CA TYR A 64 -12.92 -3.21 -0.75
C TYR A 64 -14.25 -3.46 -0.02
N ASP A 65 -15.38 -3.28 -0.69
CA ASP A 65 -16.74 -3.66 -0.29
C ASP A 65 -17.13 -4.97 -0.98
N ILE A 66 -16.60 -6.11 -0.51
CA ILE A 66 -16.76 -7.42 -1.16
C ILE A 66 -18.15 -7.98 -0.89
N SER A 67 -18.88 -8.33 -1.94
CA SER A 67 -20.21 -8.99 -1.87
C SER A 67 -20.16 -10.51 -2.05
N ASN A 68 -19.12 -11.04 -2.71
CA ASN A 68 -18.89 -12.47 -2.85
C ASN A 68 -17.38 -12.74 -3.02
N TYR A 69 -16.80 -13.48 -2.09
CA TYR A 69 -15.36 -13.78 -2.06
C TYR A 69 -14.93 -14.89 -3.02
N LEU A 70 -15.85 -15.63 -3.61
CA LEU A 70 -15.56 -16.84 -4.38
C LEU A 70 -15.72 -16.64 -5.90
N GLU A 71 -16.09 -15.44 -6.31
CA GLU A 71 -16.28 -15.06 -7.70
C GLU A 71 -15.48 -13.81 -8.06
N ILE A 72 -15.03 -13.72 -9.29
CA ILE A 72 -14.39 -12.53 -9.85
C ILE A 72 -15.45 -11.53 -10.29
N ASN A 73 -15.22 -10.25 -10.04
CA ASN A 73 -16.08 -9.17 -10.51
C ASN A 73 -16.11 -9.15 -12.04
N GLU A 74 -17.32 -9.07 -12.63
CA GLU A 74 -17.54 -9.09 -14.08
C GLU A 74 -16.80 -7.98 -14.84
N ASP A 75 -16.54 -6.84 -14.19
CA ASP A 75 -15.74 -5.76 -14.78
C ASP A 75 -14.27 -6.16 -14.98
N PHE A 76 -13.76 -7.10 -14.19
CA PHE A 76 -12.36 -7.55 -14.27
C PHE A 76 -12.20 -8.84 -15.07
N GLY A 77 -13.26 -9.61 -15.32
CA GLY A 77 -13.22 -10.85 -16.05
C GLY A 77 -13.96 -12.00 -15.36
N THR A 78 -13.50 -13.21 -15.58
CA THR A 78 -14.11 -14.45 -15.09
C THR A 78 -13.14 -15.26 -14.21
N MET A 79 -13.65 -16.30 -13.54
CA MET A 79 -12.82 -17.27 -12.84
C MET A 79 -11.84 -17.97 -13.79
N ASP A 80 -12.25 -18.26 -15.04
CA ASP A 80 -11.36 -18.86 -16.06
C ASP A 80 -10.22 -17.90 -16.45
N ASP A 81 -10.48 -16.58 -16.53
CA ASP A 81 -9.45 -15.58 -16.77
C ASP A 81 -8.46 -15.51 -15.60
N PHE A 82 -8.95 -15.63 -14.37
CA PHE A 82 -8.10 -15.63 -13.19
C PHE A 82 -7.24 -16.90 -13.11
N GLU A 83 -7.79 -18.08 -13.40
CA GLU A 83 -7.03 -19.33 -13.53
C GLU A 83 -5.91 -19.20 -14.58
N LYS A 84 -6.24 -18.60 -15.72
CA LYS A 84 -5.27 -18.31 -16.78
C LYS A 84 -4.16 -17.36 -16.29
N LEU A 85 -4.52 -16.31 -15.53
CA LEU A 85 -3.55 -15.39 -14.93
C LEU A 85 -2.54 -16.13 -14.04
N ILE A 86 -3.03 -16.93 -13.09
CA ILE A 86 -2.17 -17.75 -12.21
C ILE A 86 -1.22 -18.62 -13.03
N LYS A 87 -1.76 -19.36 -13.98
CA LYS A 87 -0.98 -20.27 -14.83
C LYS A 87 0.10 -19.54 -15.63
N VAL A 88 -0.22 -18.41 -16.27
CA VAL A 88 0.74 -17.64 -17.09
C VAL A 88 1.77 -16.95 -16.21
N ALA A 89 1.38 -16.42 -15.04
CA ALA A 89 2.31 -15.85 -14.08
C ALA A 89 3.33 -16.90 -13.61
N HIS A 90 2.89 -18.09 -13.21
CA HIS A 90 3.78 -19.18 -12.80
C HIS A 90 4.71 -19.65 -13.94
N GLN A 91 4.26 -19.68 -15.18
CA GLN A 91 5.12 -19.99 -16.33
C GLN A 91 6.25 -18.96 -16.55
N LYS A 92 6.08 -17.76 -16.01
CA LYS A 92 7.08 -16.68 -16.05
C LYS A 92 7.86 -16.54 -14.73
N ASP A 93 7.75 -17.50 -13.81
CA ASP A 93 8.33 -17.42 -12.46
C ASP A 93 7.88 -16.13 -11.73
N LEU A 94 6.63 -15.76 -11.87
CA LEU A 94 5.95 -14.71 -11.10
C LEU A 94 4.95 -15.36 -10.18
N LYS A 95 4.94 -14.95 -8.92
CA LYS A 95 3.98 -15.37 -7.91
C LYS A 95 2.83 -14.39 -7.81
N VAL A 96 1.64 -14.86 -7.43
CA VAL A 96 0.44 -14.04 -7.33
C VAL A 96 -0.01 -13.92 -5.88
N MET A 97 -0.11 -12.68 -5.39
CA MET A 97 -0.63 -12.33 -4.08
C MET A 97 -1.99 -11.67 -4.22
N LEU A 98 -2.99 -12.14 -3.48
CA LEU A 98 -4.32 -11.54 -3.44
C LEU A 98 -4.49 -10.65 -2.21
N ASP A 99 -5.29 -9.61 -2.39
CA ASP A 99 -5.81 -8.80 -1.29
C ASP A 99 -7.03 -9.49 -0.67
N ILE A 100 -7.05 -9.67 0.64
CA ILE A 100 -8.17 -10.29 1.37
C ILE A 100 -8.70 -9.30 2.41
N VAL A 101 -9.95 -8.90 2.23
CA VAL A 101 -10.66 -8.00 3.13
C VAL A 101 -11.52 -8.83 4.08
N ILE A 102 -11.07 -9.00 5.31
CA ILE A 102 -11.75 -9.84 6.31
C ILE A 102 -12.08 -9.11 7.62
N ASN A 103 -11.89 -7.79 7.66
CA ASN A 103 -12.43 -6.95 8.74
C ASN A 103 -13.94 -6.68 8.56
N HIS A 104 -14.41 -6.57 7.33
CA HIS A 104 -15.78 -6.21 6.96
C HIS A 104 -16.19 -6.87 5.64
N THR A 105 -17.47 -6.84 5.34
CA THR A 105 -18.02 -7.19 4.02
C THR A 105 -18.83 -6.03 3.47
N SER A 106 -19.17 -6.08 2.17
CA SER A 106 -20.24 -5.25 1.63
C SER A 106 -21.56 -5.52 2.36
N THR A 107 -22.40 -4.50 2.48
CA THR A 107 -23.81 -4.68 2.88
C THR A 107 -24.64 -5.45 1.82
N GLU A 108 -24.09 -5.63 0.60
CA GLU A 108 -24.63 -6.49 -0.43
C GLU A 108 -24.19 -7.95 -0.32
N HIS A 109 -23.33 -8.29 0.63
CA HIS A 109 -22.93 -9.68 0.91
C HIS A 109 -24.12 -10.47 1.44
N GLU A 110 -24.26 -11.74 1.04
CA GLU A 110 -25.38 -12.59 1.43
C GLU A 110 -25.52 -12.72 2.96
N TRP A 111 -24.40 -12.79 3.70
CA TRP A 111 -24.43 -12.83 5.16
C TRP A 111 -25.09 -11.59 5.77
N PHE A 112 -24.82 -10.40 5.22
CA PHE A 112 -25.41 -9.17 5.72
C PHE A 112 -26.89 -9.05 5.37
N LYS A 113 -27.26 -9.43 4.14
CA LYS A 113 -28.66 -9.49 3.71
C LYS A 113 -29.48 -10.42 4.59
N GLU A 114 -28.92 -11.59 4.92
CA GLU A 114 -29.57 -12.51 5.87
C GLU A 114 -29.65 -11.93 7.29
N ALA A 115 -28.56 -11.33 7.79
CA ALA A 115 -28.52 -10.72 9.12
C ALA A 115 -29.58 -9.64 9.36
N ARG A 116 -30.01 -8.96 8.29
CA ARG A 116 -31.04 -7.91 8.33
C ARG A 116 -32.48 -8.44 8.30
N LYS A 117 -32.71 -9.71 7.95
CA LYS A 117 -34.08 -10.25 7.83
C LYS A 117 -34.80 -10.35 9.19
N SER A 118 -34.07 -10.68 10.26
CA SER A 118 -34.60 -10.71 11.62
C SER A 118 -33.51 -10.70 12.68
N LYS A 119 -33.87 -10.32 13.92
CA LYS A 119 -32.95 -10.36 15.08
C LYS A 119 -32.51 -11.78 15.46
N ASP A 120 -33.28 -12.79 15.08
CA ASP A 120 -33.05 -14.21 15.37
C ASP A 120 -32.39 -14.97 14.20
N ASN A 121 -32.00 -14.28 13.11
CA ASN A 121 -31.35 -14.90 11.97
C ASN A 121 -29.96 -15.44 12.36
N PRO A 122 -29.55 -16.64 11.93
CA PRO A 122 -28.23 -17.23 12.23
C PRO A 122 -27.05 -16.32 11.86
N TYR A 123 -27.19 -15.47 10.84
CA TYR A 123 -26.15 -14.53 10.43
C TYR A 123 -26.15 -13.23 11.23
N ARG A 124 -27.10 -13.03 12.15
CA ARG A 124 -27.19 -11.77 12.94
C ARG A 124 -25.90 -11.48 13.69
N ASP A 125 -25.31 -12.48 14.32
CA ASP A 125 -24.06 -12.39 15.08
C ASP A 125 -22.80 -12.44 14.20
N TYR A 126 -22.94 -12.46 12.88
CA TYR A 126 -21.78 -12.27 11.98
C TYR A 126 -21.29 -10.84 11.97
N TYR A 127 -22.13 -9.90 12.37
CA TYR A 127 -21.85 -8.47 12.43
C TYR A 127 -22.19 -7.89 13.80
N PHE A 128 -21.64 -6.73 14.09
CA PHE A 128 -21.96 -6.01 15.32
C PHE A 128 -23.24 -5.21 15.14
N PHE A 129 -24.35 -5.74 15.65
CA PHE A 129 -25.62 -5.02 15.77
C PHE A 129 -25.89 -4.66 17.23
N ARG A 130 -26.39 -3.44 17.46
CA ARG A 130 -26.76 -2.94 18.80
C ARG A 130 -28.08 -2.18 18.74
N SER A 131 -28.93 -2.39 19.75
CA SER A 131 -30.13 -1.56 19.97
C SER A 131 -29.73 -0.33 20.78
N SER A 132 -30.31 0.83 20.47
CA SER A 132 -30.15 2.04 21.24
C SER A 132 -31.37 2.93 21.02
N GLU A 133 -31.98 3.41 22.13
CA GLU A 133 -33.14 4.32 22.12
C GLU A 133 -32.70 5.77 21.96
N ASP A 134 -31.46 6.10 22.36
CA ASP A 134 -30.93 7.45 22.42
C ASP A 134 -30.02 7.83 21.22
N GLY A 135 -30.07 7.06 20.13
CA GLY A 135 -29.21 7.27 18.95
C GLY A 135 -28.08 6.24 18.81
N PRO A 136 -26.97 6.56 18.15
CA PRO A 136 -25.88 5.61 17.95
C PRO A 136 -25.33 5.05 19.27
N PRO A 137 -24.98 3.74 19.33
CA PRO A 137 -24.53 3.07 20.56
C PRO A 137 -23.28 3.65 21.21
N THR A 138 -22.41 4.26 20.42
CA THR A 138 -21.18 4.95 20.89
C THR A 138 -20.87 6.15 20.00
N ASN A 139 -19.95 7.00 20.47
CA ASN A 139 -19.43 8.13 19.73
C ASN A 139 -18.30 7.75 18.75
N TRP A 140 -18.14 6.48 18.40
CA TRP A 140 -17.10 6.05 17.47
C TRP A 140 -17.30 6.67 16.10
N HIS A 141 -16.18 7.06 15.46
CA HIS A 141 -16.18 7.62 14.13
C HIS A 141 -15.65 6.61 13.11
N SER A 142 -16.30 6.64 11.94
CA SER A 142 -15.79 5.98 10.74
C SER A 142 -14.51 6.65 10.26
N LYS A 143 -13.64 5.87 9.65
CA LYS A 143 -12.40 6.38 9.03
C LYS A 143 -12.67 7.25 7.79
N PHE A 144 -13.85 7.13 7.19
CA PHE A 144 -14.31 7.95 6.07
C PHE A 144 -15.23 9.10 6.49
N GLY A 145 -15.27 9.39 7.79
CA GLY A 145 -16.03 10.49 8.37
C GLY A 145 -17.40 10.07 8.94
N GLY A 146 -17.89 10.87 9.86
CA GLY A 146 -19.17 10.64 10.53
C GLY A 146 -19.13 9.51 11.57
N ASN A 147 -20.31 9.20 12.14
CA ASN A 147 -20.45 8.15 13.16
C ASN A 147 -20.24 6.76 12.54
N ALA A 148 -19.61 5.85 13.28
CA ALA A 148 -19.35 4.47 12.85
C ALA A 148 -20.56 3.53 12.98
N TRP A 149 -21.72 4.03 13.40
CA TRP A 149 -22.94 3.27 13.54
C TRP A 149 -24.01 3.76 12.59
N LYS A 150 -24.53 2.86 11.76
CA LYS A 150 -25.64 3.14 10.85
C LYS A 150 -26.93 2.49 11.36
N TYR A 151 -27.99 3.29 11.48
CA TYR A 151 -29.32 2.78 11.80
C TYR A 151 -29.87 1.91 10.66
N ASP A 152 -30.34 0.72 11.04
CA ASP A 152 -31.03 -0.24 10.20
C ASP A 152 -32.52 -0.29 10.57
N SER A 153 -33.37 0.26 9.70
CA SER A 153 -34.81 0.34 9.89
C SER A 153 -35.52 -1.01 9.79
N GLU A 154 -34.90 -2.03 9.18
CA GLU A 154 -35.53 -3.35 9.03
C GLU A 154 -35.60 -4.11 10.37
N THR A 155 -34.57 -3.93 11.19
CA THR A 155 -34.45 -4.64 12.46
C THR A 155 -34.45 -3.71 13.69
N ASP A 156 -34.65 -2.41 13.47
CA ASP A 156 -34.65 -1.39 14.53
C ASP A 156 -33.42 -1.50 15.42
N GLY A 157 -32.28 -1.18 14.85
CA GLY A 157 -30.97 -1.24 15.49
C GLY A 157 -29.89 -0.58 14.68
N TYR A 158 -28.66 -0.59 15.18
CA TYR A 158 -27.50 -0.01 14.52
C TYR A 158 -26.48 -1.10 14.21
N TYR A 159 -25.86 -1.05 13.02
CA TYR A 159 -24.70 -1.88 12.70
C TYR A 159 -23.43 -1.04 12.65
N LEU A 160 -22.30 -1.67 13.03
CA LEU A 160 -20.98 -1.05 13.00
C LEU A 160 -20.40 -1.04 11.60
N HIS A 161 -19.83 0.11 11.20
CA HIS A 161 -19.01 0.25 10.00
C HIS A 161 -17.82 1.20 10.28
N LEU A 162 -16.62 0.68 10.32
CA LEU A 162 -15.43 1.52 10.55
C LEU A 162 -14.95 2.26 9.27
N PHE A 163 -15.51 1.91 8.10
CA PHE A 163 -15.27 2.54 6.81
C PHE A 163 -16.56 3.08 6.22
N ASP A 164 -16.84 2.89 4.94
CA ASP A 164 -18.09 3.35 4.36
C ASP A 164 -19.32 2.66 4.99
N VAL A 165 -20.47 3.33 4.92
CA VAL A 165 -21.75 2.76 5.40
C VAL A 165 -22.12 1.44 4.70
N SER A 166 -21.58 1.20 3.52
CA SER A 166 -21.74 -0.05 2.76
C SER A 166 -20.77 -1.16 3.17
N GLN A 167 -19.93 -0.95 4.20
CA GLN A 167 -18.89 -1.89 4.65
C GLN A 167 -19.12 -2.27 6.11
N ALA A 168 -19.96 -3.30 6.36
CA ALA A 168 -20.31 -3.73 7.71
C ALA A 168 -19.19 -4.57 8.36
N ASP A 169 -18.78 -4.21 9.58
CA ASP A 169 -17.72 -4.87 10.33
C ASP A 169 -18.13 -6.26 10.81
N LEU A 170 -17.27 -7.26 10.54
CA LEU A 170 -17.46 -8.65 10.94
C LEU A 170 -17.13 -8.88 12.41
N ASN A 171 -17.93 -9.70 13.06
CA ASN A 171 -17.75 -10.10 14.44
C ASN A 171 -16.81 -11.32 14.55
N TRP A 172 -15.52 -11.07 14.69
CA TRP A 172 -14.51 -12.12 14.84
C TRP A 172 -14.58 -12.88 16.17
N ASP A 173 -15.31 -12.39 17.17
CA ASP A 173 -15.58 -13.16 18.38
C ASP A 173 -16.48 -14.37 18.09
N ASN A 174 -17.29 -14.31 17.04
CA ASN A 174 -18.10 -15.43 16.59
C ASN A 174 -17.25 -16.47 15.86
N PRO A 175 -17.15 -17.73 16.36
CA PRO A 175 -16.36 -18.77 15.72
C PRO A 175 -16.87 -19.16 14.33
N GLU A 176 -18.16 -19.03 14.04
CA GLU A 176 -18.73 -19.33 12.72
C GLU A 176 -18.23 -18.33 11.66
N VAL A 177 -18.04 -17.06 12.03
CA VAL A 177 -17.41 -16.06 11.16
C VAL A 177 -16.00 -16.48 10.83
N ARG A 178 -15.18 -16.82 11.83
CA ARG A 178 -13.79 -17.25 11.62
C ARG A 178 -13.72 -18.47 10.72
N GLN A 179 -14.53 -19.50 10.97
CA GLN A 179 -14.56 -20.71 10.13
C GLN A 179 -14.97 -20.39 8.68
N SER A 180 -15.91 -19.46 8.48
CA SER A 180 -16.31 -19.04 7.13
C SER A 180 -15.18 -18.32 6.40
N LEU A 181 -14.44 -17.45 7.09
CA LEU A 181 -13.28 -16.75 6.54
C LEU A 181 -12.12 -17.72 6.24
N TYR A 182 -11.88 -18.73 7.08
CA TYR A 182 -10.86 -19.74 6.80
C TYR A 182 -11.17 -20.57 5.56
N ARG A 183 -12.45 -20.89 5.31
CA ARG A 183 -12.87 -21.55 4.06
C ARG A 183 -12.59 -20.68 2.85
N ILE A 184 -12.81 -19.37 2.93
CA ILE A 184 -12.49 -18.42 1.84
C ILE A 184 -10.99 -18.40 1.56
N VAL A 185 -10.17 -18.23 2.60
CA VAL A 185 -8.69 -18.21 2.44
C VAL A 185 -8.18 -19.54 1.86
N ASN A 186 -8.66 -20.67 2.38
CA ASN A 186 -8.27 -21.99 1.87
C ASN A 186 -8.73 -22.22 0.43
N HIS A 187 -9.91 -21.71 0.03
CA HIS A 187 -10.34 -21.77 -1.37
C HIS A 187 -9.30 -21.13 -2.31
N TRP A 188 -8.78 -19.97 -1.98
CA TRP A 188 -7.78 -19.30 -2.81
C TRP A 188 -6.38 -19.94 -2.73
N ILE A 189 -6.04 -20.56 -1.60
CA ILE A 189 -4.85 -21.42 -1.49
C ILE A 189 -4.96 -22.59 -2.46
N ASP A 190 -6.08 -23.31 -2.43
CA ASP A 190 -6.35 -24.44 -3.32
C ASP A 190 -6.43 -24.02 -4.79
N PHE A 191 -6.85 -22.78 -5.06
CA PHE A 191 -6.88 -22.20 -6.40
C PHE A 191 -5.48 -21.90 -6.96
N GLY A 192 -4.46 -21.79 -6.10
CA GLY A 192 -3.06 -21.68 -6.51
C GLY A 192 -2.44 -20.28 -6.35
N VAL A 193 -3.00 -19.39 -5.52
CA VAL A 193 -2.34 -18.13 -5.17
C VAL A 193 -1.14 -18.39 -4.25
N ASP A 194 -0.15 -17.50 -4.27
CA ASP A 194 1.14 -17.66 -3.59
C ASP A 194 1.29 -16.78 -2.36
N GLY A 195 0.31 -15.93 -2.09
CA GLY A 195 0.37 -15.04 -0.93
C GLY A 195 -0.91 -14.24 -0.72
N PHE A 196 -0.98 -13.61 0.46
CA PHE A 196 -2.10 -12.74 0.83
C PHE A 196 -1.64 -11.43 1.44
N ARG A 197 -2.27 -10.35 1.02
CA ARG A 197 -2.29 -9.09 1.75
C ARG A 197 -3.62 -8.98 2.49
N PHE A 198 -3.57 -8.88 3.79
CA PHE A 198 -4.76 -8.74 4.64
C PHE A 198 -5.04 -7.27 4.90
N ASP A 199 -6.19 -6.81 4.41
CA ASP A 199 -6.67 -5.45 4.56
C ASP A 199 -6.99 -5.13 6.02
N VAL A 200 -6.50 -4.00 6.52
CA VAL A 200 -6.72 -3.46 7.88
C VAL A 200 -6.82 -4.51 8.98
N ILE A 201 -5.97 -5.52 8.91
CA ILE A 201 -6.09 -6.75 9.70
C ILE A 201 -5.96 -6.54 11.22
N ASN A 202 -5.36 -5.44 11.65
CA ASN A 202 -5.26 -5.10 13.07
C ASN A 202 -6.55 -4.52 13.66
N LEU A 203 -7.62 -4.40 12.86
CA LEU A 203 -8.93 -3.92 13.30
C LEU A 203 -9.94 -5.05 13.57
N ILE A 204 -9.62 -6.30 13.30
CA ILE A 204 -10.55 -7.44 13.39
C ILE A 204 -11.04 -7.73 14.82
N SER A 205 -10.27 -7.38 15.85
CA SER A 205 -10.65 -7.54 17.25
C SER A 205 -11.16 -6.24 17.82
N LYS A 206 -12.43 -6.21 18.26
CA LYS A 206 -13.01 -5.07 18.93
C LYS A 206 -12.93 -5.26 20.45
N GLY A 207 -12.64 -4.18 21.17
CA GLY A 207 -12.71 -4.15 22.63
C GLY A 207 -14.10 -3.77 23.14
N GLU A 208 -14.14 -3.07 24.24
CA GLU A 208 -15.38 -2.63 24.87
C GLU A 208 -16.06 -1.52 24.04
N PHE A 209 -17.38 -1.69 23.80
CA PHE A 209 -18.18 -0.68 23.10
C PHE A 209 -18.63 0.40 24.08
N LYS A 210 -17.89 1.49 24.15
CA LYS A 210 -18.20 2.68 24.96
C LYS A 210 -17.66 3.95 24.31
N ASP A 211 -18.18 5.08 24.76
CA ASP A 211 -17.69 6.39 24.34
C ASP A 211 -16.25 6.63 24.76
N SER A 212 -15.52 7.40 23.97
CA SER A 212 -14.16 7.82 24.27
C SER A 212 -13.79 9.15 23.63
N ASP A 213 -12.78 9.82 24.21
CA ASP A 213 -12.19 11.04 23.67
C ASP A 213 -11.42 10.81 22.35
N LYS A 214 -11.04 9.54 22.07
CA LYS A 214 -10.37 9.14 20.84
C LYS A 214 -11.32 8.56 19.79
N ILE A 215 -12.62 8.81 19.97
CA ILE A 215 -13.69 8.39 19.04
C ILE A 215 -13.63 6.89 18.66
N GLY A 216 -13.27 6.04 19.63
CA GLY A 216 -13.26 4.59 19.53
C GLY A 216 -11.93 3.95 19.11
N LYS A 217 -10.95 4.73 18.65
CA LYS A 217 -9.69 4.19 18.07
C LYS A 217 -8.95 3.22 19.00
N GLU A 218 -8.92 3.48 20.29
CA GLU A 218 -8.26 2.64 21.31
C GLU A 218 -8.98 1.31 21.55
N PHE A 219 -10.25 1.18 21.13
CA PHE A 219 -11.04 -0.04 21.33
C PHE A 219 -11.01 -0.97 20.12
N TYR A 220 -10.78 -0.44 18.92
CA TYR A 220 -10.79 -1.26 17.72
C TYR A 220 -9.42 -1.41 17.04
N THR A 221 -8.38 -0.71 17.50
CA THR A 221 -7.03 -0.82 16.95
C THR A 221 -6.19 -1.75 17.82
N ASP A 222 -5.56 -2.75 17.21
CA ASP A 222 -4.77 -3.78 17.90
C ASP A 222 -5.53 -4.37 19.11
N GLY A 223 -6.80 -4.72 18.91
CA GLY A 223 -7.73 -5.11 19.95
C GLY A 223 -7.30 -6.35 20.73
N PRO A 224 -7.96 -6.67 21.85
CA PRO A 224 -7.43 -7.59 22.88
C PRO A 224 -7.21 -9.02 22.41
N ARG A 225 -7.91 -9.47 21.37
CA ARG A 225 -7.82 -10.84 20.84
C ARG A 225 -7.19 -10.92 19.45
N VAL A 226 -6.66 -9.82 18.91
CA VAL A 226 -6.16 -9.78 17.52
C VAL A 226 -5.07 -10.84 17.27
N HIS A 227 -4.14 -11.00 18.17
CA HIS A 227 -3.07 -11.98 18.07
C HIS A 227 -3.57 -13.43 18.17
N GLU A 228 -4.58 -13.70 19.03
CA GLU A 228 -5.26 -15.00 19.11
C GLU A 228 -5.89 -15.35 17.76
N PHE A 229 -6.64 -14.40 17.16
CA PHE A 229 -7.31 -14.59 15.89
C PHE A 229 -6.34 -14.80 14.73
N LEU A 230 -5.24 -14.05 14.69
CA LEU A 230 -4.22 -14.19 13.65
C LEU A 230 -3.46 -15.51 13.76
N HIS A 231 -3.13 -15.92 14.98
CA HIS A 231 -2.51 -17.22 15.20
C HIS A 231 -3.46 -18.37 14.78
N GLU A 232 -4.76 -18.28 15.11
CA GLU A 232 -5.78 -19.24 14.66
C GLU A 232 -5.89 -19.25 13.13
N LEU A 233 -6.00 -18.07 12.49
CA LEU A 233 -6.04 -17.92 11.03
C LEU A 233 -4.82 -18.59 10.37
N ASN A 234 -3.61 -18.30 10.85
CA ASN A 234 -2.37 -18.91 10.33
C ASN A 234 -2.46 -20.43 10.37
N ARG A 235 -2.78 -21.01 11.52
CA ARG A 235 -2.82 -22.47 11.71
C ARG A 235 -3.92 -23.16 10.91
N GLN A 236 -5.04 -22.48 10.66
CA GLN A 236 -6.19 -23.06 9.94
C GLN A 236 -6.06 -22.90 8.42
N THR A 237 -5.11 -22.07 7.95
CA THR A 237 -4.97 -21.75 6.54
C THR A 237 -3.51 -21.88 6.06
N PHE A 238 -2.78 -20.81 5.94
CA PHE A 238 -1.47 -20.72 5.27
C PHE A 238 -0.26 -21.18 6.12
N GLY A 239 -0.41 -21.47 7.41
CA GLY A 239 0.70 -21.71 8.33
C GLY A 239 1.62 -22.91 8.01
N ASN A 240 1.16 -23.85 7.17
CA ASN A 240 1.95 -25.00 6.70
C ASN A 240 2.31 -24.90 5.21
N THR A 241 2.28 -23.70 4.65
CA THR A 241 2.60 -23.41 3.25
C THR A 241 3.80 -22.45 3.16
N ASP A 242 4.38 -22.31 1.95
CA ASP A 242 5.43 -21.33 1.67
C ASP A 242 4.86 -19.96 1.24
N MET A 243 3.61 -19.68 1.59
CA MET A 243 2.92 -18.45 1.20
C MET A 243 3.50 -17.25 1.91
N MET A 244 3.61 -16.16 1.18
CA MET A 244 3.97 -14.85 1.74
C MET A 244 2.72 -14.13 2.23
N THR A 245 2.72 -13.70 3.48
CA THR A 245 1.59 -12.96 4.07
C THR A 245 2.03 -11.60 4.56
N ILE A 246 1.17 -10.60 4.32
CA ILE A 246 1.39 -9.24 4.78
C ILE A 246 0.10 -8.66 5.35
N GLY A 247 0.20 -8.00 6.50
CA GLY A 247 -0.90 -7.31 7.14
C GLY A 247 -0.82 -5.80 6.95
N GLU A 248 -1.93 -5.18 6.60
CA GLU A 248 -2.04 -3.73 6.67
C GLU A 248 -2.40 -3.29 8.09
N MET A 249 -1.58 -2.37 8.65
CA MET A 249 -1.80 -1.78 9.96
C MET A 249 -2.36 -0.37 9.82
N SER A 250 -3.64 -0.20 10.07
CA SER A 250 -4.31 1.10 9.97
C SER A 250 -3.74 2.15 10.93
N SER A 251 -3.40 1.75 12.12
CA SER A 251 -2.62 2.47 13.14
C SER A 251 -2.05 1.42 14.07
N THR A 252 -0.81 1.59 14.57
CA THR A 252 -0.18 0.56 15.40
C THR A 252 1.08 1.12 16.07
N THR A 253 1.79 0.29 16.82
CA THR A 253 3.09 0.57 17.42
C THR A 253 4.15 -0.39 16.90
N ILE A 254 5.43 -0.04 17.11
CA ILE A 254 6.55 -0.93 16.77
C ILE A 254 6.42 -2.24 17.54
N GLU A 255 6.08 -2.18 18.84
CA GLU A 255 5.93 -3.36 19.71
C GLU A 255 4.83 -4.31 19.19
N ASN A 256 3.71 -3.77 18.71
CA ASN A 256 2.66 -4.58 18.12
C ASN A 256 3.10 -5.17 16.77
N CYS A 257 3.76 -4.38 15.91
CA CYS A 257 4.27 -4.89 14.62
C CYS A 257 5.30 -6.01 14.80
N ILE A 258 6.14 -5.95 15.84
CA ILE A 258 7.02 -7.06 16.22
C ILE A 258 6.19 -8.32 16.52
N LYS A 259 5.15 -8.20 17.33
CA LYS A 259 4.28 -9.35 17.67
C LYS A 259 3.61 -9.96 16.45
N TYR A 260 3.12 -9.14 15.51
CA TYR A 260 2.50 -9.65 14.27
C TYR A 260 3.46 -10.43 13.39
N THR A 261 4.77 -10.14 13.45
CA THR A 261 5.75 -10.61 12.46
C THR A 261 6.88 -11.47 13.01
N GLN A 262 6.95 -11.67 14.33
CA GLN A 262 7.90 -12.64 14.91
C GLN A 262 7.56 -14.05 14.47
N PRO A 263 8.51 -14.82 13.88
CA PRO A 263 8.25 -16.16 13.36
C PRO A 263 7.68 -17.14 14.40
N GLU A 264 8.10 -17.04 15.67
CA GLU A 264 7.69 -17.91 16.76
C GLU A 264 6.21 -17.76 17.12
N ARG A 265 5.61 -16.61 16.78
CA ARG A 265 4.20 -16.34 17.05
C ARG A 265 3.28 -16.94 16.00
N GLN A 266 3.80 -17.27 14.81
CA GLN A 266 3.01 -17.88 13.74
C GLN A 266 1.74 -17.07 13.42
N GLU A 267 1.92 -15.80 13.12
CA GLU A 267 0.85 -14.89 12.71
C GLU A 267 1.07 -14.51 11.23
N LEU A 268 1.78 -13.42 10.93
CA LEU A 268 2.07 -12.94 9.57
C LEU A 268 3.58 -12.91 9.30
N ASN A 269 3.97 -12.86 8.02
CA ASN A 269 5.38 -12.70 7.66
C ASN A 269 5.86 -11.24 7.81
N SER A 270 5.02 -10.27 7.42
CA SER A 270 5.38 -8.85 7.39
C SER A 270 4.16 -7.95 7.58
N VAL A 271 4.40 -6.67 7.80
CA VAL A 271 3.34 -5.67 7.95
C VAL A 271 3.67 -4.38 7.21
N PHE A 272 2.62 -3.73 6.67
CA PHE A 272 2.66 -2.33 6.27
C PHE A 272 2.37 -1.43 7.48
N ASN A 273 3.21 -0.44 7.70
CA ASN A 273 2.88 0.70 8.55
C ASN A 273 2.91 1.98 7.72
N PHE A 274 2.13 2.99 8.12
CA PHE A 274 1.98 4.24 7.36
C PHE A 274 2.56 5.46 8.08
N HIS A 275 3.34 5.27 9.15
CA HIS A 275 3.82 6.37 9.98
C HIS A 275 4.72 7.33 9.21
N HIS A 276 5.61 6.81 8.35
CA HIS A 276 6.49 7.60 7.50
C HIS A 276 5.75 8.39 6.40
N LEU A 277 4.50 8.04 6.11
CA LEU A 277 3.66 8.75 5.14
C LEU A 277 2.76 9.82 5.78
N LYS A 278 2.79 9.97 7.12
CA LYS A 278 1.99 10.96 7.85
C LYS A 278 2.82 12.18 8.27
N VAL A 279 3.98 12.36 7.69
CA VAL A 279 4.93 13.45 8.01
C VAL A 279 4.55 14.80 7.37
N ASP A 280 3.52 14.83 6.59
CA ASP A 280 2.86 15.99 6.01
C ASP A 280 1.40 16.15 6.51
N TYR A 281 1.09 15.58 7.68
CA TYR A 281 -0.17 15.76 8.40
C TYR A 281 0.04 16.75 9.56
N VAL A 282 -1.01 17.51 9.91
CA VAL A 282 -1.02 18.42 11.07
C VAL A 282 -1.88 17.80 12.15
N ASP A 283 -1.33 17.59 13.34
CA ASP A 283 -2.03 17.02 14.50
C ASP A 283 -2.78 15.69 14.20
N GLY A 284 -2.26 14.94 13.21
CA GLY A 284 -2.85 13.70 12.74
C GLY A 284 -3.92 13.84 11.66
N GLU A 285 -4.28 15.07 11.29
CA GLU A 285 -5.25 15.36 10.24
C GLU A 285 -4.62 15.30 8.86
N LYS A 286 -5.23 14.49 7.96
CA LYS A 286 -4.77 14.26 6.58
C LYS A 286 -5.02 15.46 5.67
N TRP A 287 -6.19 16.07 5.78
CA TRP A 287 -6.69 17.06 4.82
C TRP A 287 -6.15 18.46 5.10
N THR A 288 -4.85 18.64 4.91
CA THR A 288 -4.12 19.88 5.14
C THR A 288 -3.12 20.16 4.03
N ASN A 289 -2.71 21.44 3.90
CA ASN A 289 -1.65 21.88 2.97
C ASN A 289 -0.24 21.77 3.57
N ALA A 290 -0.05 20.96 4.61
CA ALA A 290 1.26 20.78 5.23
C ALA A 290 2.26 20.17 4.24
N LYS A 291 3.49 20.67 4.31
CA LYS A 291 4.60 20.16 3.52
C LYS A 291 5.32 19.05 4.28
N LEU A 292 6.15 18.30 3.56
CA LEU A 292 7.03 17.27 4.10
C LEU A 292 7.88 17.83 5.26
N ASP A 293 7.74 17.21 6.43
CA ASP A 293 8.69 17.33 7.52
C ASP A 293 9.81 16.29 7.35
N PHE A 294 10.92 16.71 6.75
CA PHE A 294 12.01 15.81 6.40
C PHE A 294 12.74 15.24 7.63
N HIS A 295 12.88 16.01 8.71
CA HIS A 295 13.48 15.51 9.94
C HIS A 295 12.63 14.42 10.56
N LYS A 296 11.32 14.64 10.64
CA LYS A 296 10.36 13.66 11.13
C LYS A 296 10.32 12.40 10.24
N LEU A 297 10.44 12.55 8.91
CA LEU A 297 10.53 11.41 7.99
C LEU A 297 11.72 10.52 8.33
N LYS A 298 12.92 11.10 8.47
CA LYS A 298 14.13 10.35 8.82
C LYS A 298 14.00 9.66 10.17
N GLU A 299 13.54 10.40 11.17
CA GLU A 299 13.34 9.90 12.53
C GLU A 299 12.42 8.68 12.53
N ILE A 300 11.23 8.78 11.93
CA ILE A 300 10.25 7.69 11.86
C ILE A 300 10.82 6.51 11.11
N LEU A 301 11.41 6.72 9.91
CA LEU A 301 12.00 5.61 9.15
C LEU A 301 13.05 4.87 9.98
N MET A 302 13.96 5.58 10.64
CA MET A 302 15.03 4.93 11.43
C MET A 302 14.50 4.27 12.70
N GLN A 303 13.54 4.87 13.41
CA GLN A 303 12.90 4.24 14.57
C GLN A 303 12.24 2.91 14.19
N TRP A 304 11.47 2.88 13.08
CA TRP A 304 10.80 1.67 12.61
C TRP A 304 11.80 0.62 12.08
N GLN A 305 12.82 1.04 11.33
CA GLN A 305 13.87 0.15 10.85
C GLN A 305 14.58 -0.55 12.00
N ARG A 306 15.07 0.23 12.98
CA ARG A 306 15.78 -0.30 14.15
C ARG A 306 14.85 -1.13 15.05
N GLY A 307 13.69 -0.58 15.40
CA GLY A 307 12.79 -1.23 16.36
C GLY A 307 12.31 -2.60 15.87
N ILE A 308 11.92 -2.72 14.61
CA ILE A 308 11.48 -3.99 14.02
C ILE A 308 12.66 -4.97 13.87
N TYR A 309 13.84 -4.49 13.43
CA TYR A 309 15.02 -5.32 13.30
C TYR A 309 15.46 -5.91 14.66
N ASP A 310 15.61 -5.05 15.69
CA ASP A 310 16.03 -5.44 17.03
C ASP A 310 14.98 -6.37 17.70
N GLY A 311 13.69 -6.22 17.35
CA GLY A 311 12.60 -7.05 17.83
C GLY A 311 12.42 -8.38 17.08
N GLY A 312 13.20 -8.64 16.02
CA GLY A 312 13.09 -9.87 15.21
C GLY A 312 11.85 -9.95 14.33
N GLY A 313 11.20 -8.81 14.08
CA GLY A 313 10.07 -8.68 13.15
C GLY A 313 10.52 -8.38 11.72
N TRP A 314 9.55 -8.13 10.81
CA TRP A 314 9.84 -7.80 9.41
C TRP A 314 8.89 -6.75 8.85
N ASN A 315 9.47 -5.71 8.20
CA ASN A 315 8.73 -4.63 7.55
C ASN A 315 8.47 -4.91 6.07
N ALA A 316 7.33 -4.46 5.56
CA ALA A 316 7.20 -4.04 4.18
C ALA A 316 7.68 -2.59 4.04
N ILE A 317 8.46 -2.30 3.01
CA ILE A 317 8.93 -0.95 2.71
C ILE A 317 8.31 -0.45 1.40
N PHE A 318 7.82 0.77 1.40
CA PHE A 318 7.13 1.37 0.26
C PHE A 318 7.03 2.89 0.40
N TRP A 319 6.92 3.59 -0.72
CA TRP A 319 6.66 5.03 -0.74
C TRP A 319 5.21 5.37 -1.04
N CYS A 320 4.55 4.62 -1.91
CA CYS A 320 3.14 4.83 -2.23
C CYS A 320 2.42 3.51 -2.49
N ASN A 321 1.10 3.58 -2.57
CA ASN A 321 0.20 2.51 -2.97
C ASN A 321 -1.07 3.12 -3.58
N HIS A 322 -2.11 2.33 -3.78
CA HIS A 322 -3.41 2.79 -4.29
C HIS A 322 -4.18 3.74 -3.36
N ASP A 323 -3.72 3.95 -2.13
CA ASP A 323 -4.33 4.83 -1.11
C ASP A 323 -3.45 6.04 -0.75
N GLN A 324 -2.30 6.20 -1.42
CA GLN A 324 -1.35 7.27 -1.16
C GLN A 324 -1.02 8.02 -2.45
N PRO A 325 -0.86 9.35 -2.42
CA PRO A 325 -0.42 10.11 -3.59
C PRO A 325 0.89 9.59 -4.18
N ARG A 326 1.15 9.85 -5.44
CA ARG A 326 2.39 9.47 -6.13
C ARG A 326 3.61 10.04 -5.40
N VAL A 327 4.58 9.18 -5.12
CA VAL A 327 5.72 9.56 -4.28
C VAL A 327 6.55 10.71 -4.85
N VAL A 328 6.71 10.76 -6.18
CA VAL A 328 7.52 11.81 -6.83
C VAL A 328 6.87 13.17 -6.70
N SER A 329 5.54 13.27 -6.76
CA SER A 329 4.79 14.51 -6.50
C SER A 329 4.77 14.90 -5.02
N ARG A 330 4.76 13.91 -4.12
CA ARG A 330 4.64 14.13 -2.68
C ARG A 330 5.97 14.43 -1.99
N PHE A 331 7.00 13.66 -2.26
CA PHE A 331 8.32 13.71 -1.58
C PHE A 331 9.48 14.04 -2.52
N GLY A 332 9.24 14.05 -3.82
CA GLY A 332 10.17 14.47 -4.85
C GLY A 332 9.86 15.85 -5.39
N ASP A 333 10.09 16.03 -6.67
CA ASP A 333 9.82 17.26 -7.40
C ASP A 333 9.39 16.92 -8.85
N ASP A 334 8.15 17.21 -9.20
CA ASP A 334 7.58 16.97 -10.53
C ASP A 334 7.39 18.27 -11.34
N THR A 335 8.02 19.37 -10.93
CA THR A 335 7.93 20.67 -11.59
C THR A 335 8.59 20.73 -12.96
N SER A 336 9.52 19.81 -13.23
CA SER A 336 10.14 19.59 -14.54
C SER A 336 10.47 18.11 -14.75
N GLU A 337 10.66 17.71 -16.01
CA GLU A 337 11.04 16.34 -16.34
C GLU A 337 12.36 15.94 -15.69
N GLU A 338 13.35 16.83 -15.69
CA GLU A 338 14.65 16.59 -15.06
C GLU A 338 14.51 16.35 -13.55
N MET A 339 13.81 17.24 -12.82
CA MET A 339 13.60 17.11 -11.38
C MET A 339 12.81 15.85 -11.05
N ARG A 340 11.77 15.54 -11.82
CA ARG A 340 10.98 14.32 -11.70
C ARG A 340 11.85 13.06 -11.79
N ILE A 341 12.69 12.97 -12.82
CA ILE A 341 13.56 11.81 -13.04
C ILE A 341 14.59 11.69 -11.91
N GLN A 342 15.24 12.78 -11.55
CA GLN A 342 16.28 12.77 -10.52
C GLN A 342 15.71 12.41 -9.14
N SER A 343 14.63 13.08 -8.74
CA SER A 343 13.98 12.82 -7.44
C SER A 343 13.39 11.41 -7.35
N ALA A 344 12.77 10.91 -8.42
CA ALA A 344 12.24 9.54 -8.44
C ALA A 344 13.36 8.49 -8.26
N LYS A 345 14.50 8.66 -8.93
CA LYS A 345 15.65 7.75 -8.76
C LYS A 345 16.26 7.83 -7.36
N MET A 346 16.40 9.04 -6.82
CA MET A 346 16.88 9.26 -5.46
C MET A 346 15.98 8.57 -4.44
N LEU A 347 14.66 8.77 -4.55
CA LEU A 347 13.66 8.14 -3.68
C LEU A 347 13.72 6.60 -3.77
N ALA A 348 13.86 6.05 -4.98
CA ALA A 348 14.02 4.61 -5.19
C ALA A 348 15.25 4.07 -4.48
N ILE A 349 16.41 4.70 -4.64
CA ILE A 349 17.67 4.29 -3.98
C ILE A 349 17.52 4.38 -2.45
N ALA A 350 16.98 5.49 -1.95
CA ALA A 350 16.81 5.72 -0.51
C ALA A 350 15.94 4.66 0.17
N LEU A 351 14.88 4.18 -0.50
CA LEU A 351 13.98 3.16 0.05
C LEU A 351 14.54 1.75 -0.11
N HIS A 352 14.98 1.39 -1.32
CA HIS A 352 15.36 0.00 -1.63
C HIS A 352 16.62 -0.47 -0.90
N MET A 353 17.40 0.44 -0.34
CA MET A 353 18.54 0.12 0.53
C MET A 353 18.15 -0.05 2.00
N LEU A 354 16.90 0.22 2.41
CA LEU A 354 16.40 -0.08 3.75
C LEU A 354 16.19 -1.59 3.94
N GLN A 355 16.08 -2.03 5.20
CA GLN A 355 15.75 -3.40 5.54
C GLN A 355 14.22 -3.62 5.48
N GLY A 356 13.80 -4.67 4.81
CA GLY A 356 12.39 -5.01 4.62
C GLY A 356 12.12 -5.52 3.20
N THR A 357 10.92 -5.96 2.92
CA THR A 357 10.48 -6.37 1.57
C THR A 357 9.91 -5.15 0.84
N PRO A 358 10.49 -4.75 -0.32
CA PRO A 358 9.98 -3.59 -1.06
C PRO A 358 8.73 -3.92 -1.86
N TYR A 359 7.78 -2.98 -1.83
CA TYR A 359 6.56 -2.98 -2.61
C TYR A 359 6.60 -1.78 -3.56
N ILE A 360 6.53 -2.05 -4.85
CA ILE A 360 6.54 -1.05 -5.92
C ILE A 360 5.11 -0.93 -6.44
N TYR A 361 4.54 0.26 -6.36
CA TYR A 361 3.21 0.51 -6.91
C TYR A 361 3.27 0.79 -8.42
N GLN A 362 2.32 0.25 -9.19
CA GLN A 362 2.25 0.47 -10.65
C GLN A 362 2.44 1.94 -11.03
N GLY A 363 3.36 2.19 -11.96
CA GLY A 363 3.71 3.53 -12.44
C GLY A 363 4.80 4.24 -11.62
N GLU A 364 5.16 3.75 -10.43
CA GLU A 364 6.27 4.30 -9.64
C GLU A 364 7.60 4.11 -10.39
N GLU A 365 7.77 2.96 -11.04
CA GLU A 365 8.96 2.58 -11.80
C GLU A 365 9.19 3.40 -13.08
N ILE A 366 8.19 4.17 -13.50
CA ILE A 366 8.32 5.14 -14.62
C ILE A 366 8.19 6.59 -14.16
N GLY A 367 8.01 6.81 -12.86
CA GLY A 367 7.86 8.14 -12.26
C GLY A 367 6.56 8.84 -12.63
N MET A 368 5.42 8.12 -12.63
CA MET A 368 4.09 8.73 -12.75
C MET A 368 3.87 9.72 -11.61
N THR A 369 3.21 10.84 -11.95
CA THR A 369 2.90 11.93 -11.03
C THR A 369 1.42 11.95 -10.64
N ASP A 370 1.07 12.76 -9.66
CA ASP A 370 -0.32 13.11 -9.40
C ASP A 370 -0.94 13.82 -10.62
N PRO A 371 -2.26 13.66 -10.88
CA PRO A 371 -2.89 14.18 -12.10
C PRO A 371 -3.19 15.68 -12.05
N HIS A 372 -3.05 16.34 -10.89
CA HIS A 372 -3.35 17.77 -10.67
C HIS A 372 -4.79 18.15 -11.07
N PHE A 373 -5.78 17.37 -10.65
CA PHE A 373 -7.20 17.64 -10.90
C PHE A 373 -7.63 19.00 -10.35
N THR A 374 -8.45 19.71 -11.12
CA THR A 374 -8.87 21.09 -10.84
C THR A 374 -10.35 21.22 -10.50
N SER A 375 -11.11 20.13 -10.54
CA SER A 375 -12.54 20.09 -10.27
C SER A 375 -12.93 18.84 -9.49
N ILE A 376 -13.84 18.98 -8.54
CA ILE A 376 -14.41 17.84 -7.81
C ILE A 376 -15.05 16.79 -8.75
N ALA A 377 -15.53 17.18 -9.91
CA ALA A 377 -16.11 16.27 -10.91
C ALA A 377 -15.11 15.24 -11.48
N GLN A 378 -13.81 15.44 -11.29
CA GLN A 378 -12.76 14.53 -11.73
C GLN A 378 -12.47 13.44 -10.70
N TYR A 379 -12.83 13.65 -9.43
CA TYR A 379 -12.63 12.69 -8.34
C TYR A 379 -13.72 11.62 -8.33
N ARG A 380 -13.33 10.40 -7.90
CA ARG A 380 -14.20 9.21 -7.81
C ARG A 380 -14.17 8.59 -6.41
N ASP A 381 -13.14 8.90 -5.64
CA ASP A 381 -12.91 8.33 -4.32
C ASP A 381 -13.90 8.88 -3.29
N VAL A 382 -14.60 7.97 -2.60
CA VAL A 382 -15.61 8.30 -1.57
C VAL A 382 -15.01 9.11 -0.42
N GLU A 383 -13.79 8.78 0.03
CA GLU A 383 -13.10 9.51 1.10
C GLU A 383 -12.83 10.97 0.70
N SER A 384 -12.36 11.17 -0.53
CA SER A 384 -12.06 12.50 -1.07
C SER A 384 -13.32 13.35 -1.27
N ILE A 385 -14.40 12.74 -1.76
CA ILE A 385 -15.69 13.43 -1.95
C ILE A 385 -16.29 13.84 -0.60
N ASN A 386 -16.22 12.97 0.40
CA ASN A 386 -16.69 13.28 1.76
C ASN A 386 -15.86 14.40 2.38
N ALA A 387 -14.53 14.36 2.25
CA ALA A 387 -13.65 15.41 2.73
C ALA A 387 -13.92 16.76 2.05
N TYR A 388 -14.17 16.77 0.73
CA TYR A 388 -14.55 17.99 0.01
C TYR A 388 -15.78 18.64 0.62
N HIS A 389 -16.85 17.89 0.81
CA HIS A 389 -18.10 18.43 1.38
C HIS A 389 -17.91 18.85 2.84
N GLN A 390 -17.16 18.12 3.63
CA GLN A 390 -16.88 18.46 5.02
C GLN A 390 -16.12 19.80 5.11
N LEU A 391 -14.99 19.93 4.41
CA LEU A 391 -14.16 21.14 4.45
C LEU A 391 -14.93 22.38 3.96
N LEU A 392 -15.77 22.26 2.92
CA LEU A 392 -16.66 23.35 2.51
C LEU A 392 -17.66 23.72 3.60
N SER A 393 -18.23 22.73 4.32
CA SER A 393 -19.16 22.98 5.42
C SER A 393 -18.49 23.64 6.62
N GLU A 394 -17.20 23.44 6.81
CA GLU A 394 -16.35 24.09 7.80
C GLU A 394 -15.92 25.51 7.40
N GLY A 395 -16.26 25.95 6.17
CA GLY A 395 -16.04 27.31 5.68
C GLY A 395 -14.74 27.52 4.90
N HIS A 396 -14.04 26.45 4.50
CA HIS A 396 -12.88 26.58 3.61
C HIS A 396 -13.30 27.04 2.21
N ALA A 397 -12.45 27.81 1.53
CA ALA A 397 -12.69 28.19 0.14
C ALA A 397 -12.49 26.97 -0.80
N GLU A 398 -13.34 26.83 -1.82
CA GLU A 398 -13.30 25.71 -2.75
C GLU A 398 -11.90 25.51 -3.39
N ALA A 399 -11.24 26.62 -3.76
CA ALA A 399 -9.90 26.55 -4.34
C ALA A 399 -8.86 25.93 -3.38
N ASP A 400 -8.96 26.24 -2.07
CA ASP A 400 -8.07 25.66 -1.06
C ASP A 400 -8.39 24.18 -0.84
N VAL A 401 -9.68 23.80 -0.83
CA VAL A 401 -10.11 22.40 -0.71
C VAL A 401 -9.61 21.58 -1.90
N LEU A 402 -9.76 22.07 -3.13
CA LEU A 402 -9.26 21.39 -4.32
C LEU A 402 -7.72 21.26 -4.30
N ALA A 403 -7.00 22.27 -3.81
CA ALA A 403 -5.55 22.21 -3.64
C ALA A 403 -5.14 21.13 -2.61
N ILE A 404 -5.90 20.98 -1.51
CA ILE A 404 -5.69 19.91 -0.53
C ILE A 404 -5.95 18.53 -1.16
N LEU A 405 -7.08 18.36 -1.87
CA LEU A 405 -7.40 17.10 -2.53
C LEU A 405 -6.32 16.73 -3.57
N GLY A 406 -5.83 17.71 -4.34
CA GLY A 406 -4.75 17.53 -5.32
C GLY A 406 -3.44 16.99 -4.71
N GLN A 407 -3.25 17.14 -3.40
CA GLN A 407 -2.07 16.63 -2.69
C GLN A 407 -2.34 15.36 -1.86
N LYS A 408 -3.59 15.09 -1.46
CA LYS A 408 -3.90 14.08 -0.44
C LYS A 408 -4.87 13.00 -0.89
N SER A 409 -5.59 13.20 -2.01
CA SER A 409 -6.58 12.24 -2.49
C SER A 409 -5.95 10.90 -2.90
N ARG A 410 -6.65 9.81 -2.61
CA ARG A 410 -6.32 8.47 -3.10
C ARG A 410 -6.39 8.38 -4.63
N ASP A 411 -7.28 9.15 -5.27
CA ASP A 411 -7.40 9.19 -6.74
C ASP A 411 -6.13 9.65 -7.45
N ASN A 412 -5.24 10.37 -6.76
CA ASN A 412 -3.96 10.82 -7.30
C ASN A 412 -3.10 9.64 -7.78
N SER A 413 -3.18 8.49 -7.10
CA SER A 413 -2.46 7.28 -7.50
C SER A 413 -3.32 6.30 -8.33
N ARG A 414 -4.63 6.54 -8.46
CA ARG A 414 -5.57 5.64 -9.14
C ARG A 414 -5.78 5.95 -10.62
N THR A 415 -5.08 6.95 -11.15
CA THR A 415 -5.10 7.25 -12.59
C THR A 415 -4.54 6.06 -13.39
N PRO A 416 -5.04 5.84 -14.62
CA PRO A 416 -4.61 4.73 -15.46
C PRO A 416 -3.10 4.69 -15.71
N MET A 417 -2.55 3.48 -15.75
CA MET A 417 -1.16 3.23 -16.12
C MET A 417 -0.85 3.79 -17.50
N GLN A 418 0.26 4.48 -17.63
CA GLN A 418 0.68 5.16 -18.85
C GLN A 418 1.61 4.25 -19.66
N TRP A 419 1.04 3.47 -20.60
CA TRP A 419 1.77 2.50 -21.40
C TRP A 419 2.51 3.15 -22.57
N SER A 420 1.90 4.17 -23.18
CA SER A 420 2.42 4.81 -24.38
C SER A 420 1.93 6.25 -24.52
N ASP A 421 2.40 6.94 -25.55
CA ASP A 421 1.91 8.25 -26.00
C ASP A 421 0.71 8.18 -26.94
N ASP A 422 0.12 6.98 -27.12
CA ASP A 422 -1.12 6.78 -27.88
C ASP A 422 -2.33 7.32 -27.10
N VAL A 423 -3.49 7.40 -27.76
CA VAL A 423 -4.75 7.84 -27.14
C VAL A 423 -5.00 7.09 -25.83
N ASN A 424 -5.47 7.80 -24.82
CA ASN A 424 -5.69 7.28 -23.46
C ASN A 424 -4.46 6.58 -22.86
N ALA A 425 -3.28 7.10 -23.15
CA ALA A 425 -1.99 6.56 -22.68
C ALA A 425 -1.77 5.06 -23.05
N GLY A 426 -2.49 4.55 -24.05
CA GLY A 426 -2.49 3.12 -24.40
C GLY A 426 -3.17 2.22 -23.35
N PHE A 427 -3.89 2.79 -22.39
CA PHE A 427 -4.59 2.05 -21.34
C PHE A 427 -5.89 1.41 -21.84
N THR A 428 -6.70 2.15 -22.62
CA THR A 428 -8.02 1.72 -23.11
C THR A 428 -8.34 2.29 -24.48
N ALA A 429 -9.10 1.55 -25.27
CA ALA A 429 -9.71 2.05 -26.49
C ALA A 429 -11.01 2.86 -26.24
N GLY A 430 -11.59 2.75 -25.05
CA GLY A 430 -12.82 3.43 -24.65
C GLY A 430 -12.58 4.70 -23.83
N LYS A 431 -13.60 5.13 -23.07
CA LYS A 431 -13.48 6.24 -22.13
C LYS A 431 -12.97 5.72 -20.79
N PRO A 432 -11.82 6.19 -20.28
CA PRO A 432 -11.33 5.77 -18.97
C PRO A 432 -12.32 6.09 -17.83
N TRP A 433 -12.40 5.23 -16.83
CA TRP A 433 -13.27 5.39 -15.66
C TRP A 433 -12.90 6.61 -14.78
N ILE A 434 -11.63 7.02 -14.83
CA ILE A 434 -11.08 8.24 -14.23
C ILE A 434 -10.14 8.90 -15.24
N ASP A 435 -10.01 10.22 -15.19
CA ASP A 435 -9.18 10.97 -16.14
C ASP A 435 -7.69 10.55 -16.03
N ILE A 436 -7.01 10.53 -17.18
CA ILE A 436 -5.59 10.22 -17.29
C ILE A 436 -4.79 11.51 -17.05
N SER A 437 -3.62 11.39 -16.39
CA SER A 437 -2.71 12.52 -16.25
C SER A 437 -2.23 13.01 -17.63
N GLU A 438 -2.27 14.32 -17.86
CA GLU A 438 -1.95 14.93 -19.17
C GLU A 438 -0.49 14.71 -19.60
N ASN A 439 0.39 14.36 -18.66
CA ASN A 439 1.81 14.15 -18.94
C ASN A 439 2.16 12.80 -19.59
N TYR A 440 1.16 11.97 -19.90
CA TYR A 440 1.39 10.63 -20.48
C TYR A 440 2.17 10.66 -21.81
N HIS A 441 2.18 11.79 -22.52
CA HIS A 441 2.99 11.94 -23.73
C HIS A 441 4.50 11.87 -23.48
N GLN A 442 4.96 12.24 -22.27
CA GLN A 442 6.36 12.20 -21.85
C GLN A 442 6.63 11.08 -20.83
N VAL A 443 5.66 10.80 -19.95
CA VAL A 443 5.77 9.82 -18.88
C VAL A 443 5.02 8.57 -19.26
N ASN A 444 5.69 7.61 -19.87
CA ASN A 444 5.07 6.33 -20.23
C ASN A 444 6.09 5.20 -20.36
N VAL A 445 5.59 3.96 -20.30
CA VAL A 445 6.42 2.74 -20.38
C VAL A 445 7.22 2.66 -21.67
N ARG A 446 6.59 3.00 -22.83
CA ARG A 446 7.28 2.95 -24.13
C ARG A 446 8.56 3.79 -24.14
N GLN A 447 8.50 5.02 -23.64
CA GLN A 447 9.66 5.91 -23.56
C GLN A 447 10.65 5.44 -22.50
N ALA A 448 10.17 4.99 -21.33
CA ALA A 448 11.02 4.49 -20.27
C ALA A 448 11.88 3.30 -20.73
N LEU A 449 11.33 2.38 -21.50
CA LEU A 449 12.06 1.21 -22.01
C LEU A 449 13.09 1.55 -23.09
N GLN A 450 12.89 2.64 -23.84
CA GLN A 450 13.84 3.10 -24.87
C GLN A 450 15.08 3.77 -24.28
N ASN A 451 14.98 4.33 -23.08
CA ASN A 451 16.09 5.02 -22.43
C ASN A 451 16.69 4.17 -21.29
N LYS A 452 17.91 3.66 -21.49
CA LYS A 452 18.61 2.83 -20.47
C LYS A 452 18.95 3.59 -19.19
N GLU A 453 18.91 4.92 -19.21
CA GLU A 453 19.08 5.79 -18.05
C GLU A 453 17.74 6.18 -17.41
N SER A 454 16.62 5.57 -17.80
CA SER A 454 15.31 5.88 -17.23
C SER A 454 15.16 5.39 -15.77
N ILE A 455 14.10 5.84 -15.11
CA ILE A 455 13.72 5.41 -13.75
C ILE A 455 13.52 3.89 -13.73
N PHE A 456 12.89 3.31 -14.77
CA PHE A 456 12.65 1.87 -14.89
C PHE A 456 13.92 1.04 -14.69
N TYR A 457 15.01 1.41 -15.36
CA TYR A 457 16.28 0.67 -15.24
C TYR A 457 16.98 0.91 -13.90
N THR A 458 16.68 2.01 -13.21
CA THR A 458 17.10 2.20 -11.82
C THR A 458 16.42 1.20 -10.90
N TYR A 459 15.09 1.05 -11.00
CA TYR A 459 14.34 0.03 -10.24
C TYR A 459 14.82 -1.39 -10.59
N GLN A 460 14.97 -1.71 -11.87
CA GLN A 460 15.49 -3.02 -12.32
C GLN A 460 16.86 -3.33 -11.67
N LYS A 461 17.76 -2.33 -11.64
CA LYS A 461 19.08 -2.47 -11.02
C LYS A 461 18.98 -2.67 -9.51
N LEU A 462 18.11 -1.94 -8.81
CA LEU A 462 17.87 -2.08 -7.37
C LEU A 462 17.33 -3.47 -7.02
N ILE A 463 16.40 -4.00 -7.81
CA ILE A 463 15.87 -5.36 -7.66
C ILE A 463 16.99 -6.40 -7.86
N GLN A 464 17.80 -6.25 -8.91
CA GLN A 464 18.94 -7.12 -9.16
C GLN A 464 19.95 -7.10 -8.00
N LEU A 465 20.28 -5.92 -7.47
CA LEU A 465 21.17 -5.78 -6.33
C LEU A 465 20.62 -6.51 -5.09
N ARG A 466 19.33 -6.39 -4.81
CA ARG A 466 18.68 -7.09 -3.72
C ARG A 466 18.77 -8.62 -3.85
N HIS A 467 18.56 -9.16 -5.04
CA HIS A 467 18.68 -10.60 -5.29
C HIS A 467 20.10 -11.12 -5.13
N THR A 468 21.10 -10.28 -5.38
CA THR A 468 22.51 -10.69 -5.41
C THR A 468 23.32 -10.34 -4.15
N HIS A 469 22.83 -9.43 -3.30
CA HIS A 469 23.56 -8.93 -2.14
C HIS A 469 22.75 -9.06 -0.84
N ASP A 470 23.15 -10.02 -0.02
CA ASP A 470 22.52 -10.33 1.28
C ASP A 470 22.46 -9.14 2.23
N ILE A 471 23.40 -8.20 2.14
CA ILE A 471 23.46 -7.01 2.98
C ILE A 471 22.20 -6.13 2.87
N ILE A 472 21.57 -6.06 1.69
CA ILE A 472 20.33 -5.30 1.51
C ILE A 472 19.18 -5.94 2.30
N THR A 473 19.12 -7.27 2.30
CA THR A 473 18.03 -8.01 2.96
C THR A 473 18.27 -8.17 4.46
N TYR A 474 19.45 -8.62 4.87
CA TYR A 474 19.71 -9.07 6.24
C TYR A 474 20.60 -8.12 7.05
N GLY A 475 21.17 -7.11 6.41
CA GLY A 475 22.08 -6.18 7.07
C GLY A 475 21.39 -5.36 8.17
N ASP A 476 22.14 -5.07 9.22
CA ASP A 476 21.77 -4.06 10.22
C ASP A 476 21.77 -2.67 9.57
N ILE A 477 21.09 -1.72 10.19
CA ILE A 477 21.01 -0.33 9.73
C ILE A 477 21.48 0.63 10.83
N VAL A 478 22.39 1.54 10.46
CA VAL A 478 22.94 2.54 11.37
C VAL A 478 22.71 3.94 10.81
N PRO A 479 21.83 4.75 11.41
CA PRO A 479 21.60 6.13 10.97
C PRO A 479 22.83 7.00 11.18
N ARG A 480 23.04 7.95 10.26
CA ARG A 480 24.09 8.95 10.32
C ARG A 480 23.53 10.33 10.03
N PHE A 481 24.10 11.37 10.61
CA PHE A 481 23.76 12.78 10.34
C PHE A 481 22.24 13.05 10.34
N MET A 482 21.56 12.57 11.37
CA MET A 482 20.09 12.67 11.49
C MET A 482 19.59 14.12 11.64
N ASP A 483 20.44 15.02 12.08
CA ASP A 483 20.22 16.47 12.21
C ASP A 483 20.44 17.27 10.92
N HIS A 484 20.92 16.64 9.84
CA HIS A 484 21.17 17.33 8.57
C HIS A 484 19.85 17.67 7.85
N ASP A 485 19.70 18.93 7.38
CA ASP A 485 18.44 19.45 6.81
C ASP A 485 18.02 18.82 5.48
N HIS A 486 18.96 18.27 4.70
CA HIS A 486 18.72 17.82 3.33
C HIS A 486 19.17 16.41 3.05
N LEU A 487 20.11 15.85 3.83
CA LEU A 487 20.66 14.53 3.56
C LEU A 487 20.00 13.46 4.44
N PHE A 488 19.64 12.37 3.80
CA PHE A 488 19.30 11.11 4.44
C PHE A 488 20.49 10.17 4.28
N VAL A 489 21.16 9.87 5.39
CA VAL A 489 22.41 9.09 5.42
C VAL A 489 22.27 7.95 6.39
N TYR A 490 22.61 6.75 5.95
CA TYR A 490 22.68 5.58 6.80
C TYR A 490 23.66 4.54 6.26
N GLU A 491 24.11 3.67 7.15
CA GLU A 491 24.97 2.54 6.81
C GLU A 491 24.19 1.23 6.92
N ARG A 492 24.58 0.26 6.11
CA ARG A 492 24.14 -1.13 6.18
C ARG A 492 25.36 -1.98 6.54
N HIS A 493 25.20 -2.87 7.51
CA HIS A 493 26.27 -3.75 7.97
C HIS A 493 25.82 -5.21 7.93
N TYR A 494 26.59 -6.08 7.27
CA TYR A 494 26.30 -7.51 7.21
C TYR A 494 27.59 -8.31 7.08
N LYS A 495 27.90 -9.15 8.09
CA LYS A 495 29.18 -9.88 8.14
C LYS A 495 30.36 -8.91 8.05
N ASN A 496 31.19 -9.07 7.00
CA ASN A 496 32.34 -8.21 6.74
C ASN A 496 32.07 -7.13 5.66
N GLN A 497 30.79 -6.87 5.35
CA GLN A 497 30.40 -5.88 4.36
C GLN A 497 29.81 -4.66 5.06
N GLN A 498 30.15 -3.48 4.56
CA GLN A 498 29.58 -2.21 4.98
C GLN A 498 29.23 -1.40 3.75
N TRP A 499 27.98 -0.95 3.67
CA TRP A 499 27.52 -0.05 2.61
C TRP A 499 27.07 1.26 3.22
N LEU A 500 27.50 2.38 2.63
CA LEU A 500 27.07 3.73 2.95
C LEU A 500 26.05 4.19 1.92
N VAL A 501 24.90 4.67 2.38
CA VAL A 501 23.84 5.24 1.54
C VAL A 501 23.72 6.72 1.86
N ILE A 502 23.76 7.56 0.84
CA ILE A 502 23.57 9.01 0.93
C ILE A 502 22.52 9.41 -0.11
N ALA A 503 21.48 10.12 0.32
CA ALA A 503 20.45 10.65 -0.55
C ALA A 503 20.18 12.12 -0.19
N ASN A 504 20.23 13.00 -1.20
CA ASN A 504 19.92 14.42 -1.07
C ASN A 504 18.45 14.67 -1.43
N PHE A 505 17.63 15.04 -0.45
CA PHE A 505 16.22 15.37 -0.62
C PHE A 505 15.97 16.83 -1.00
N SER A 506 17.00 17.58 -1.37
CA SER A 506 16.91 18.96 -1.83
C SER A 506 17.09 19.05 -3.35
N ALA A 507 16.38 19.98 -4.00
CA ALA A 507 16.63 20.32 -5.41
C ALA A 507 17.99 20.99 -5.66
N SER A 508 18.66 21.47 -4.61
CA SER A 508 19.97 22.11 -4.67
C SER A 508 21.09 21.12 -4.35
N ALA A 509 22.27 21.37 -4.89
CA ALA A 509 23.48 20.66 -4.49
C ALA A 509 23.81 20.95 -3.03
N VAL A 510 24.32 19.94 -2.31
CA VAL A 510 24.58 19.99 -0.86
C VAL A 510 25.97 19.46 -0.56
N ASP A 511 26.71 20.16 0.29
CA ASP A 511 28.03 19.71 0.76
C ASP A 511 27.87 18.49 1.68
N LEU A 512 28.74 17.51 1.46
CA LEU A 512 28.75 16.31 2.29
C LEU A 512 29.45 16.59 3.63
N PRO A 513 28.92 16.06 4.75
CA PRO A 513 29.49 16.27 6.07
C PRO A 513 30.95 15.81 6.17
N GLU A 514 31.73 16.53 7.00
CA GLU A 514 33.09 16.10 7.36
C GLU A 514 33.06 14.74 8.09
N GLY A 515 34.07 13.91 7.83
CA GLY A 515 34.20 12.59 8.45
C GLY A 515 33.33 11.50 7.83
N LEU A 516 32.61 11.80 6.74
CA LEU A 516 31.89 10.78 5.99
C LEU A 516 32.89 9.93 5.18
N ALA A 517 33.07 8.66 5.58
CA ALA A 517 33.96 7.72 4.86
C ALA A 517 33.36 7.39 3.49
N ARG A 518 34.09 7.75 2.42
CA ARG A 518 33.64 7.59 1.02
C ARG A 518 34.60 6.78 0.17
N GLU A 519 35.67 6.26 0.78
CA GLU A 519 36.58 5.37 0.08
C GLU A 519 35.94 4.01 -0.10
N GLY A 520 35.78 3.59 -1.35
CA GLY A 520 35.12 2.32 -1.67
C GLY A 520 34.66 2.23 -3.13
N CYS A 521 33.88 1.21 -3.41
CA CYS A 521 33.33 0.97 -4.75
C CYS A 521 31.88 1.49 -4.81
N VAL A 522 31.56 2.29 -5.83
CA VAL A 522 30.19 2.74 -6.09
C VAL A 522 29.34 1.56 -6.55
N VAL A 523 28.28 1.26 -5.83
CA VAL A 523 27.31 0.18 -6.11
C VAL A 523 26.23 0.68 -7.07
N ILE A 524 25.64 1.83 -6.76
CA ILE A 524 24.65 2.53 -7.58
C ILE A 524 24.69 4.02 -7.27
N GLN A 525 24.42 4.85 -8.29
CA GLN A 525 24.40 6.31 -8.15
C GLN A 525 23.37 6.92 -9.10
N THR A 526 22.75 8.02 -8.66
CA THR A 526 22.04 8.99 -9.51
C THR A 526 22.52 10.40 -9.17
N GLY A 527 22.53 11.30 -10.17
CA GLY A 527 23.18 12.61 -10.02
C GLY A 527 24.72 12.50 -9.94
N THR A 528 25.38 13.57 -9.51
CA THR A 528 26.84 13.64 -9.40
C THR A 528 27.28 13.82 -7.94
N VAL A 529 28.46 13.26 -7.64
CA VAL A 529 29.18 13.50 -6.37
C VAL A 529 30.60 13.95 -6.73
N GLU A 530 30.85 15.25 -6.62
CA GLU A 530 32.11 15.89 -7.01
C GLU A 530 32.53 16.95 -5.97
N ASN A 531 33.82 17.11 -5.76
CA ASN A 531 34.38 18.16 -4.87
C ASN A 531 33.71 18.23 -3.49
N ASN A 532 33.37 17.10 -2.89
CA ASN A 532 32.66 16.99 -1.60
C ASN A 532 31.19 17.43 -1.64
N THR A 533 30.58 17.57 -2.80
CA THR A 533 29.20 18.02 -2.98
C THR A 533 28.39 16.97 -3.72
N ILE A 534 27.14 16.71 -3.29
CA ILE A 534 26.18 15.87 -3.99
C ILE A 534 25.13 16.77 -4.68
N SER A 535 24.87 16.50 -5.96
CA SER A 535 23.89 17.26 -6.76
C SER A 535 22.47 17.22 -6.15
N GLY A 536 21.62 18.16 -6.57
CA GLY A 536 20.19 18.16 -6.22
C GLY A 536 19.55 16.80 -6.58
N PHE A 537 18.78 16.24 -5.67
CA PHE A 537 18.19 14.90 -5.77
C PHE A 537 19.20 13.80 -6.17
N GLY A 538 20.48 13.98 -5.87
CA GLY A 538 21.49 12.95 -6.03
C GLY A 538 21.40 11.88 -4.95
N ALA A 539 21.73 10.65 -5.30
CA ALA A 539 21.90 9.57 -4.35
C ALA A 539 23.08 8.66 -4.76
N ILE A 540 23.77 8.11 -3.76
CA ILE A 540 24.89 7.20 -3.97
C ILE A 540 24.91 6.11 -2.90
N VAL A 541 25.25 4.90 -3.31
CA VAL A 541 25.55 3.77 -2.43
C VAL A 541 26.99 3.36 -2.67
N ILE A 542 27.79 3.31 -1.62
CA ILE A 542 29.21 2.97 -1.66
C ILE A 542 29.43 1.74 -0.77
N GLU A 543 30.03 0.70 -1.33
CA GLU A 543 30.60 -0.39 -0.56
C GLU A 543 31.95 0.08 0.02
N THR A 544 31.99 0.33 1.30
CA THR A 544 33.18 0.81 2.02
C THR A 544 34.04 -0.35 2.49
N ASN A 545 35.35 -0.14 2.57
CA ASN A 545 36.24 -1.13 3.20
C ASN A 545 35.99 -1.13 4.71
N ALA A 546 35.68 -2.30 5.29
CA ALA A 546 35.49 -2.48 6.73
C ALA A 546 36.79 -2.27 7.52
#